data_f6094964158001be10f91cbe961b9d08
#
_entry.id   f6094964158001be10f91cbe961b9d08
#
_cell.length_a   1.000
_cell.length_b   1.000
_cell.length_c   1.000
_cell.angle_alpha   90.00
_cell.angle_beta   90.00
_cell.angle_gamma   90.00
#
_symmetry.space_group_name_H-M   'P 1'
#
loop_
_entity.id
_entity.type
_entity.pdbx_description
1 polymer ?
#
loop_
_entity_poly.entity_id
_entity_poly.type
_entity_poly.pdbx_seq_one_letter_code
_entity_poly.pdbx_strand_id
1 'polypeptide(L)'
;TNIDYMKEISNYWIKDFDWRKHEAEINNFSNFTTIVDDIEMHFIHEKGSGSNPTPLLLMHGWPGSVVEFLHIIEKLAHPEKFGGNIEDAFDVIVPSLPGFGFSGRPSKPMGPRKIAEILNKLMTENLEYKNYMAQGGDWGATIANWIGYDHSKNCKAIHINCLTMRHPDGPQTKEEEEWQNKFDKDQLMQDGYRTQQATKPQTLSYGMMDSPVGVAAWILEKMY
;
A
#
# COMPACT_ATOMS: atom_id res chain seq x y z
N THR A 1 9.04 20.99 6.33
CA THR A 1 10.34 20.55 5.73
C THR A 1 11.30 21.73 5.67
N ASN A 2 12.56 21.52 6.06
CA ASN A 2 13.60 22.55 6.03
C ASN A 2 14.02 22.84 4.59
N ILE A 3 14.24 24.12 4.23
CA ILE A 3 14.63 24.51 2.86
C ILE A 3 16.01 23.97 2.43
N ASP A 4 16.94 23.82 3.37
CA ASP A 4 18.27 23.31 3.07
C ASP A 4 18.22 21.80 2.79
N TYR A 5 17.41 21.06 3.54
CA TYR A 5 17.11 19.65 3.25
C TYR A 5 16.48 19.47 1.85
N MET A 6 15.51 20.32 1.49
CA MET A 6 14.91 20.27 0.16
C MET A 6 15.88 20.57 -0.96
N LYS A 7 16.85 21.48 -0.74
CA LYS A 7 17.95 21.74 -1.72
C LYS A 7 18.87 20.53 -1.85
N GLU A 8 19.21 19.88 -0.73
CA GLU A 8 20.05 18.68 -0.71
C GLU A 8 19.37 17.53 -1.47
N ILE A 9 18.12 17.21 -1.17
CA ILE A 9 17.34 16.19 -1.86
C ILE A 9 17.21 16.50 -3.37
N SER A 10 16.93 17.76 -3.72
CA SER A 10 16.83 18.15 -5.13
C SER A 10 18.16 18.00 -5.89
N ASN A 11 19.28 18.31 -5.24
CA ASN A 11 20.61 18.12 -5.82
C ASN A 11 20.92 16.61 -5.99
N TYR A 12 20.61 15.79 -5.00
CA TYR A 12 20.75 14.33 -5.10
C TYR A 12 19.90 13.79 -6.27
N TRP A 13 18.65 14.22 -6.36
CA TRP A 13 17.71 13.77 -7.39
C TRP A 13 18.20 14.09 -8.82
N ILE A 14 18.80 15.27 -8.99
CA ILE A 14 19.32 15.69 -10.31
C ILE A 14 20.64 15.00 -10.66
N LYS A 15 21.52 14.76 -9.68
CA LYS A 15 22.91 14.37 -9.94
C LYS A 15 23.18 12.88 -9.76
N ASP A 16 22.54 12.26 -8.77
CA ASP A 16 22.94 10.97 -8.24
C ASP A 16 21.84 9.91 -8.33
N PHE A 17 20.57 10.33 -8.43
CA PHE A 17 19.44 9.40 -8.50
C PHE A 17 19.31 8.81 -9.91
N ASP A 18 19.46 7.51 -10.02
CA ASP A 18 19.31 6.75 -11.27
C ASP A 18 18.00 5.99 -11.30
N TRP A 19 16.99 6.55 -11.97
CA TRP A 19 15.70 5.89 -12.15
C TRP A 19 15.85 4.52 -12.86
N ARG A 20 16.75 4.38 -13.83
CA ARG A 20 16.89 3.13 -14.60
C ARG A 20 17.35 1.96 -13.72
N LYS A 21 18.13 2.24 -12.68
CA LYS A 21 18.51 1.25 -11.68
C LYS A 21 17.27 0.76 -10.92
N HIS A 22 16.42 1.67 -10.43
CA HIS A 22 15.22 1.31 -9.67
C HIS A 22 14.13 0.68 -10.54
N GLU A 23 13.99 1.12 -11.78
CA GLU A 23 13.15 0.46 -12.78
C GLU A 23 13.59 -0.99 -13.02
N ALA A 24 14.90 -1.24 -13.11
CA ALA A 24 15.44 -2.60 -13.25
C ALA A 24 15.16 -3.44 -12.01
N GLU A 25 15.21 -2.88 -10.80
CA GLU A 25 14.85 -3.57 -9.56
C GLU A 25 13.37 -4.02 -9.57
N ILE A 26 12.44 -3.18 -10.02
CA ILE A 26 11.03 -3.53 -10.18
C ILE A 26 10.88 -4.62 -11.26
N ASN A 27 11.59 -4.50 -12.37
CA ASN A 27 11.52 -5.42 -13.50
C ASN A 27 12.20 -6.78 -13.25
N ASN A 28 12.91 -6.95 -12.14
CA ASN A 28 13.38 -8.27 -11.69
C ASN A 28 12.25 -9.19 -11.25
N PHE A 29 11.08 -8.65 -10.95
CA PHE A 29 9.89 -9.42 -10.61
C PHE A 29 8.97 -9.56 -11.83
N SER A 30 8.12 -10.57 -11.79
CA SER A 30 7.12 -10.79 -12.84
C SER A 30 5.96 -9.81 -12.69
N ASN A 31 5.92 -8.80 -13.56
CA ASN A 31 4.90 -7.77 -13.60
C ASN A 31 3.81 -8.12 -14.64
N PHE A 32 2.56 -7.97 -14.25
CA PHE A 32 1.39 -8.28 -15.09
C PHE A 32 0.38 -7.14 -15.07
N THR A 33 -0.45 -7.11 -16.11
CA THR A 33 -1.68 -6.32 -16.13
C THR A 33 -2.88 -7.21 -16.50
N THR A 34 -4.03 -6.90 -15.95
CA THR A 34 -5.31 -7.54 -16.30
C THR A 34 -6.46 -6.56 -16.10
N ILE A 35 -7.59 -6.81 -16.74
CA ILE A 35 -8.80 -5.99 -16.53
C ILE A 35 -9.63 -6.62 -15.42
N VAL A 36 -9.94 -5.83 -14.39
CA VAL A 36 -10.88 -6.20 -13.33
C VAL A 36 -11.98 -5.15 -13.28
N ASP A 37 -13.20 -5.57 -13.51
CA ASP A 37 -14.30 -4.65 -13.87
C ASP A 37 -13.82 -3.78 -15.07
N ASP A 38 -13.83 -2.46 -14.96
CA ASP A 38 -13.40 -1.55 -16.02
C ASP A 38 -12.01 -0.94 -15.78
N ILE A 39 -11.21 -1.53 -14.88
CA ILE A 39 -9.91 -0.99 -14.48
C ILE A 39 -8.78 -1.93 -14.92
N GLU A 40 -7.79 -1.39 -15.62
CA GLU A 40 -6.54 -2.09 -15.87
C GLU A 40 -5.75 -2.13 -14.56
N MET A 41 -5.65 -3.34 -13.98
CA MET A 41 -4.94 -3.59 -12.73
C MET A 41 -3.54 -4.11 -13.02
N HIS A 42 -2.53 -3.38 -12.57
CA HIS A 42 -1.15 -3.85 -12.51
C HIS A 42 -0.90 -4.59 -11.21
N PHE A 43 -0.11 -5.65 -11.26
CA PHE A 43 0.37 -6.37 -10.08
C PHE A 43 1.68 -7.10 -10.34
N ILE A 44 2.50 -7.23 -9.31
CA ILE A 44 3.60 -8.19 -9.27
C ILE A 44 3.02 -9.53 -8.82
N HIS A 45 3.44 -10.62 -9.47
CA HIS A 45 3.06 -11.97 -9.07
C HIS A 45 4.29 -12.87 -9.05
N GLU A 46 4.78 -13.15 -7.86
CA GLU A 46 5.89 -14.05 -7.63
C GLU A 46 5.37 -15.39 -7.10
N LYS A 47 5.66 -16.45 -7.85
CA LYS A 47 5.27 -17.81 -7.47
C LYS A 47 6.15 -18.33 -6.34
N GLY A 48 5.52 -18.83 -5.31
CA GLY A 48 6.20 -19.43 -4.18
C GLY A 48 6.85 -20.77 -4.50
N SER A 49 7.91 -21.08 -3.77
CA SER A 49 8.51 -22.41 -3.73
C SER A 49 7.58 -23.42 -3.06
N GLY A 50 7.92 -24.70 -3.16
CA GLY A 50 7.13 -25.76 -2.53
C GLY A 50 5.96 -26.28 -3.37
N SER A 51 5.23 -27.21 -2.80
CA SER A 51 4.21 -27.98 -3.52
C SER A 51 2.85 -27.29 -3.57
N ASN A 52 2.58 -26.40 -2.60
CA ASN A 52 1.28 -25.73 -2.48
C ASN A 52 1.40 -24.41 -1.72
N PRO A 53 2.08 -23.40 -2.29
CA PRO A 53 2.29 -22.11 -1.62
C PRO A 53 0.95 -21.40 -1.38
N THR A 54 0.82 -20.79 -0.21
CA THR A 54 -0.40 -20.05 0.15
C THR A 54 -0.45 -18.72 -0.60
N PRO A 55 -1.54 -18.38 -1.32
CA PRO A 55 -1.67 -17.08 -1.97
C PRO A 55 -1.76 -15.95 -0.95
N LEU A 56 -0.91 -14.93 -1.11
CA LEU A 56 -0.83 -13.76 -0.23
C LEU A 56 -0.94 -12.46 -1.03
N LEU A 57 -1.97 -11.69 -0.75
CA LEU A 57 -2.21 -10.37 -1.30
C LEU A 57 -1.56 -9.32 -0.40
N LEU A 58 -0.58 -8.55 -0.91
CA LEU A 58 0.09 -7.46 -0.19
C LEU A 58 -0.36 -6.10 -0.73
N MET A 59 -0.93 -5.27 0.13
CA MET A 59 -1.53 -3.99 -0.26
C MET A 59 -0.85 -2.82 0.40
N HIS A 60 -0.33 -1.90 -0.44
CA HIS A 60 0.26 -0.62 -0.04
C HIS A 60 -0.82 0.42 0.31
N GLY A 61 -0.39 1.61 0.64
CA GLY A 61 -1.25 2.77 0.87
C GLY A 61 -0.73 4.05 0.22
N TRP A 62 -1.10 5.20 0.75
CA TRP A 62 -0.64 6.50 0.27
C TRP A 62 0.47 7.05 1.19
N PRO A 63 1.56 7.59 0.64
CA PRO A 63 1.91 7.82 -0.78
C PRO A 63 2.69 6.67 -1.42
N GLY A 64 2.54 5.47 -0.93
CA GLY A 64 3.31 4.31 -1.30
C GLY A 64 2.93 3.67 -2.64
N SER A 65 3.56 2.54 -2.91
CA SER A 65 3.37 1.74 -4.12
C SER A 65 3.85 0.31 -3.89
N VAL A 66 3.86 -0.50 -4.94
CA VAL A 66 4.45 -1.86 -4.91
C VAL A 66 5.91 -1.89 -4.45
N VAL A 67 6.62 -0.76 -4.57
CA VAL A 67 8.02 -0.61 -4.15
C VAL A 67 8.22 -0.88 -2.65
N GLU A 68 7.21 -0.65 -1.82
CA GLU A 68 7.26 -0.95 -0.37
C GLU A 68 7.59 -2.43 -0.08
N PHE A 69 7.23 -3.33 -0.99
CA PHE A 69 7.31 -4.77 -0.78
C PHE A 69 8.49 -5.44 -1.50
N LEU A 70 9.21 -4.76 -2.42
CA LEU A 70 10.24 -5.40 -3.24
C LEU A 70 11.27 -6.19 -2.42
N HIS A 71 11.67 -5.70 -1.25
CA HIS A 71 12.67 -6.32 -0.40
C HIS A 71 12.17 -7.53 0.41
N ILE A 72 10.85 -7.79 0.43
CA ILE A 72 10.26 -8.92 1.16
C ILE A 72 9.62 -9.96 0.25
N ILE A 73 9.30 -9.62 -1.02
CA ILE A 73 8.64 -10.55 -1.96
C ILE A 73 9.41 -11.86 -2.05
N GLU A 74 10.72 -11.81 -2.34
CA GLU A 74 11.54 -13.03 -2.49
C GLU A 74 11.64 -13.83 -1.20
N LYS A 75 11.67 -13.16 -0.04
CA LYS A 75 11.72 -13.84 1.26
C LYS A 75 10.43 -14.59 1.60
N LEU A 76 9.31 -14.06 1.16
CA LEU A 76 8.00 -14.69 1.33
C LEU A 76 7.76 -15.80 0.30
N ALA A 77 8.19 -15.60 -0.94
CA ALA A 77 8.02 -16.59 -2.00
C ALA A 77 9.02 -17.76 -1.91
N HIS A 78 10.23 -17.49 -1.44
CA HIS A 78 11.33 -18.45 -1.40
C HIS A 78 12.05 -18.45 -0.03
N PRO A 79 11.33 -18.75 1.07
CA PRO A 79 11.89 -18.66 2.43
C PRO A 79 13.14 -19.54 2.63
N GLU A 80 13.25 -20.64 1.92
CA GLU A 80 14.40 -21.56 1.98
C GLU A 80 15.72 -20.91 1.56
N LYS A 81 15.70 -19.90 0.71
CA LYS A 81 16.89 -19.13 0.33
C LYS A 81 17.41 -18.24 1.46
N PHE A 82 16.57 -18.00 2.47
CA PHE A 82 16.84 -17.12 3.62
C PHE A 82 16.83 -17.86 4.95
N GLY A 83 16.95 -19.20 4.93
CA GLY A 83 17.01 -20.04 6.12
C GLY A 83 15.66 -20.44 6.72
N GLY A 84 14.55 -20.15 6.02
CA GLY A 84 13.21 -20.60 6.37
C GLY A 84 12.88 -21.99 5.79
N ASN A 85 11.63 -22.41 5.99
CA ASN A 85 11.12 -23.68 5.45
C ASN A 85 10.40 -23.44 4.15
N ILE A 86 10.68 -24.26 3.13
CA ILE A 86 10.03 -24.19 1.81
C ILE A 86 8.50 -24.37 1.88
N GLU A 87 7.99 -25.09 2.87
CA GLU A 87 6.55 -25.29 3.07
C GLU A 87 5.84 -24.02 3.61
N ASP A 88 6.61 -23.01 4.09
CA ASP A 88 6.09 -21.72 4.53
C ASP A 88 6.01 -20.69 3.38
N ALA A 89 6.28 -21.10 2.14
CA ALA A 89 6.29 -20.23 0.98
C ALA A 89 4.89 -19.69 0.64
N PHE A 90 4.86 -18.48 0.12
CA PHE A 90 3.65 -17.82 -0.40
C PHE A 90 3.72 -17.61 -1.91
N ASP A 91 2.59 -17.77 -2.61
CA ASP A 91 2.38 -17.10 -3.89
C ASP A 91 2.10 -15.63 -3.58
N VAL A 92 3.01 -14.73 -3.93
CA VAL A 92 2.93 -13.32 -3.50
C VAL A 92 2.34 -12.47 -4.62
N ILE A 93 1.23 -11.81 -4.34
CA ILE A 93 0.54 -10.90 -5.26
C ILE A 93 0.58 -9.48 -4.68
N VAL A 94 1.18 -8.53 -5.41
CA VAL A 94 1.36 -7.14 -4.99
C VAL A 94 0.73 -6.21 -6.03
N PRO A 95 -0.55 -5.85 -5.91
CA PRO A 95 -1.18 -4.94 -6.85
C PRO A 95 -0.74 -3.50 -6.63
N SER A 96 -0.63 -2.73 -7.70
CA SER A 96 -0.82 -1.28 -7.63
C SER A 96 -2.31 -1.03 -7.40
N LEU A 97 -2.67 -0.32 -6.32
CA LEU A 97 -4.07 0.00 -6.05
C LEU A 97 -4.70 0.83 -7.20
N PRO A 98 -6.02 0.76 -7.43
CA PRO A 98 -6.67 1.58 -8.45
C PRO A 98 -6.32 3.06 -8.35
N GLY A 99 -5.79 3.64 -9.42
CA GLY A 99 -5.32 5.02 -9.47
C GLY A 99 -3.90 5.27 -8.93
N PHE A 100 -3.20 4.22 -8.49
CA PHE A 100 -1.81 4.28 -8.02
C PHE A 100 -0.87 3.57 -9.00
N GLY A 101 0.38 4.00 -8.98
CA GLY A 101 1.47 3.34 -9.71
C GLY A 101 1.13 3.07 -11.17
N PHE A 102 1.14 1.80 -11.53
CA PHE A 102 0.93 1.36 -12.90
C PHE A 102 -0.51 0.89 -13.19
N SER A 103 -1.44 0.96 -12.22
CA SER A 103 -2.85 0.66 -12.43
C SER A 103 -3.62 1.83 -13.03
N GLY A 104 -4.67 1.51 -13.77
CA GLY A 104 -5.58 2.46 -14.38
C GLY A 104 -6.34 3.32 -13.36
N ARG A 105 -6.76 4.50 -13.78
CA ARG A 105 -7.54 5.42 -12.96
C ARG A 105 -9.02 5.04 -12.98
N PRO A 106 -9.68 4.96 -11.82
CA PRO A 106 -11.13 4.82 -11.77
C PRO A 106 -11.82 6.02 -12.43
N SER A 107 -12.88 5.77 -13.17
CA SER A 107 -13.69 6.83 -13.80
C SER A 107 -14.53 7.64 -12.79
N LYS A 108 -14.71 7.10 -11.58
CA LYS A 108 -15.45 7.71 -10.46
C LYS A 108 -14.67 7.54 -9.15
N PRO A 109 -14.89 8.41 -8.15
CA PRO A 109 -14.33 8.22 -6.82
C PRO A 109 -14.64 6.83 -6.27
N MET A 110 -13.63 6.18 -5.71
CA MET A 110 -13.72 4.80 -5.24
C MET A 110 -13.24 4.71 -3.78
N GLY A 111 -14.10 4.17 -2.92
CA GLY A 111 -13.77 3.93 -1.53
C GLY A 111 -13.12 2.56 -1.30
N PRO A 112 -12.53 2.34 -0.10
CA PRO A 112 -11.76 1.13 0.20
C PRO A 112 -12.57 -0.17 0.10
N ARG A 113 -13.87 -0.14 0.41
CA ARG A 113 -14.74 -1.31 0.28
C ARG A 113 -14.91 -1.76 -1.18
N LYS A 114 -15.02 -0.79 -2.14
CA LYS A 114 -15.09 -1.13 -3.57
C LYS A 114 -13.74 -1.63 -4.09
N ILE A 115 -12.63 -1.07 -3.58
CA ILE A 115 -11.28 -1.58 -3.90
C ILE A 115 -11.12 -3.02 -3.39
N ALA A 116 -11.62 -3.33 -2.19
CA ALA A 116 -11.62 -4.68 -1.64
C ALA A 116 -12.37 -5.68 -2.54
N GLU A 117 -13.53 -5.30 -3.08
CA GLU A 117 -14.27 -6.12 -4.06
C GLU A 117 -13.45 -6.39 -5.33
N ILE A 118 -12.81 -5.35 -5.89
CA ILE A 118 -11.95 -5.46 -7.09
C ILE A 118 -10.77 -6.40 -6.84
N LEU A 119 -10.10 -6.24 -5.70
CA LEU A 119 -8.97 -7.09 -5.36
C LEU A 119 -9.39 -8.54 -5.06
N ASN A 120 -10.56 -8.74 -4.45
CA ASN A 120 -11.10 -10.09 -4.31
C ASN A 120 -11.38 -10.73 -5.69
N LYS A 121 -11.95 -9.97 -6.65
CA LYS A 121 -12.14 -10.46 -8.04
C LYS A 121 -10.79 -10.77 -8.70
N LEU A 122 -9.79 -9.90 -8.56
CA LEU A 122 -8.44 -10.18 -9.05
C LEU A 122 -7.95 -11.54 -8.55
N MET A 123 -8.08 -11.80 -7.24
CA MET A 123 -7.64 -13.06 -6.65
C MET A 123 -8.47 -14.26 -7.10
N THR A 124 -9.80 -14.13 -7.14
CA THR A 124 -10.71 -15.28 -7.28
C THR A 124 -11.15 -15.53 -8.72
N GLU A 125 -11.26 -14.51 -9.56
CA GLU A 125 -11.75 -14.63 -10.93
C GLU A 125 -10.61 -14.56 -11.96
N ASN A 126 -9.66 -13.61 -11.80
CA ASN A 126 -8.56 -13.47 -12.76
C ASN A 126 -7.39 -14.42 -12.46
N LEU A 127 -7.05 -14.63 -11.18
CA LEU A 127 -5.96 -15.51 -10.75
C LEU A 127 -6.45 -16.89 -10.27
N GLU A 128 -7.77 -17.10 -10.19
CA GLU A 128 -8.46 -18.35 -9.87
C GLU A 128 -8.10 -18.97 -8.50
N TYR A 129 -7.62 -18.15 -7.55
CA TYR A 129 -7.35 -18.61 -6.19
C TYR A 129 -8.65 -18.78 -5.40
N LYS A 130 -8.96 -20.01 -4.98
CA LYS A 130 -10.15 -20.31 -4.16
C LYS A 130 -10.05 -19.71 -2.76
N ASN A 131 -8.84 -19.71 -2.20
CA ASN A 131 -8.54 -19.21 -0.88
C ASN A 131 -7.24 -18.39 -0.94
N TYR A 132 -7.15 -17.32 -0.14
CA TYR A 132 -5.96 -16.49 -0.03
C TYR A 132 -5.88 -15.84 1.36
N MET A 133 -4.73 -15.27 1.67
CA MET A 133 -4.50 -14.37 2.81
C MET A 133 -4.26 -12.95 2.30
N ALA A 134 -4.55 -11.96 3.13
CA ALA A 134 -4.35 -10.55 2.77
C ALA A 134 -3.57 -9.80 3.85
N GLN A 135 -2.65 -8.96 3.42
CA GLN A 135 -1.90 -8.05 4.28
C GLN A 135 -2.02 -6.63 3.77
N GLY A 136 -2.13 -5.65 4.68
CA GLY A 136 -2.13 -4.25 4.30
C GLY A 136 -1.69 -3.31 5.42
N GLY A 137 -1.09 -2.20 5.00
CA GLY A 137 -0.80 -1.02 5.80
C GLY A 137 -1.53 0.20 5.25
N ASP A 138 -1.73 1.25 6.03
CA ASP A 138 -2.39 2.48 5.61
C ASP A 138 -3.76 2.20 4.94
N TRP A 139 -3.99 2.64 3.68
CA TRP A 139 -5.19 2.27 2.91
C TRP A 139 -5.31 0.77 2.71
N GLY A 140 -4.18 0.07 2.52
CA GLY A 140 -4.16 -1.39 2.44
C GLY A 140 -4.73 -2.06 3.69
N ALA A 141 -4.50 -1.52 4.88
CA ALA A 141 -5.09 -2.03 6.11
C ALA A 141 -6.62 -1.87 6.12
N THR A 142 -7.12 -0.71 5.70
CA THR A 142 -8.58 -0.48 5.59
C THR A 142 -9.21 -1.41 4.56
N ILE A 143 -8.54 -1.62 3.41
CA ILE A 143 -8.98 -2.55 2.37
C ILE A 143 -8.96 -3.99 2.88
N ALA A 144 -7.89 -4.41 3.59
CA ALA A 144 -7.80 -5.75 4.18
C ALA A 144 -8.94 -6.03 5.17
N ASN A 145 -9.33 -5.05 5.97
CA ASN A 145 -10.50 -5.17 6.86
C ASN A 145 -11.80 -5.42 6.08
N TRP A 146 -12.02 -4.69 4.97
CA TRP A 146 -13.19 -4.92 4.12
C TRP A 146 -13.13 -6.28 3.41
N ILE A 147 -11.96 -6.72 2.98
CA ILE A 147 -11.77 -8.07 2.43
C ILE A 147 -12.16 -9.13 3.48
N GLY A 148 -11.65 -9.00 4.70
CA GLY A 148 -11.97 -9.93 5.80
C GLY A 148 -13.45 -9.94 6.15
N TYR A 149 -14.13 -8.80 6.09
CA TYR A 149 -15.54 -8.66 6.41
C TYR A 149 -16.46 -9.19 5.29
N ASP A 150 -16.27 -8.72 4.05
CA ASP A 150 -17.18 -9.02 2.93
C ASP A 150 -16.82 -10.33 2.20
N HIS A 151 -15.56 -10.77 2.23
CA HIS A 151 -15.03 -11.85 1.41
C HIS A 151 -14.38 -12.98 2.24
N SER A 152 -14.79 -13.17 3.49
CA SER A 152 -14.29 -14.22 4.40
C SER A 152 -14.46 -15.66 3.87
N LYS A 153 -15.32 -15.83 2.87
CA LYS A 153 -15.44 -17.12 2.16
C LYS A 153 -14.14 -17.49 1.44
N ASN A 154 -13.44 -16.52 0.88
CA ASN A 154 -12.21 -16.70 0.13
C ASN A 154 -10.97 -16.25 0.92
N CYS A 155 -11.01 -15.10 1.59
CA CYS A 155 -9.93 -14.62 2.44
C CYS A 155 -9.96 -15.33 3.81
N LYS A 156 -8.92 -16.11 4.12
CA LYS A 156 -8.86 -16.95 5.33
C LYS A 156 -8.19 -16.28 6.52
N ALA A 157 -7.34 -15.31 6.26
CA ALA A 157 -6.72 -14.50 7.30
C ALA A 157 -6.35 -13.13 6.75
N ILE A 158 -6.37 -12.13 7.63
CA ILE A 158 -5.85 -10.80 7.35
C ILE A 158 -4.75 -10.46 8.35
N HIS A 159 -3.72 -9.76 7.86
CA HIS A 159 -2.72 -9.10 8.69
C HIS A 159 -2.76 -7.60 8.41
N ILE A 160 -2.78 -6.78 9.45
CA ILE A 160 -2.74 -5.32 9.34
C ILE A 160 -1.67 -4.75 10.26
N ASN A 161 -0.90 -3.78 9.78
CA ASN A 161 0.11 -3.07 10.57
C ASN A 161 -0.30 -1.63 10.90
N CYS A 162 -1.53 -1.25 10.53
CA CYS A 162 -2.12 0.05 10.85
C CYS A 162 -3.58 -0.15 11.25
N LEU A 163 -3.89 0.08 12.52
CA LEU A 163 -5.25 0.03 13.05
C LEU A 163 -5.72 1.44 13.36
N THR A 164 -6.66 1.94 12.57
CA THR A 164 -7.24 3.29 12.73
C THR A 164 -8.52 3.30 13.58
N MET A 165 -8.99 2.13 13.98
CA MET A 165 -10.22 1.99 14.78
C MET A 165 -9.92 2.23 16.26
N ARG A 166 -10.88 2.86 16.93
CA ARG A 166 -10.87 3.10 18.37
C ARG A 166 -12.09 2.47 19.00
N HIS A 167 -12.04 2.22 20.31
CA HIS A 167 -13.20 1.74 21.03
C HIS A 167 -14.34 2.75 20.91
N PRO A 168 -15.58 2.32 20.55
CA PRO A 168 -16.72 3.23 20.34
C PRO A 168 -17.09 4.06 21.57
N ASP A 169 -16.86 3.52 22.78
CA ASP A 169 -17.15 4.19 24.04
C ASP A 169 -15.95 5.00 24.58
N GLY A 170 -14.91 5.21 23.74
CA GLY A 170 -13.69 5.91 24.12
C GLY A 170 -12.67 5.04 24.87
N PRO A 171 -11.61 5.65 25.44
CA PRO A 171 -10.58 4.95 26.20
C PRO A 171 -11.16 4.19 27.39
N GLN A 172 -10.72 2.96 27.59
CA GLN A 172 -11.20 2.07 28.64
C GLN A 172 -10.20 1.97 29.80
N THR A 173 -8.95 2.41 29.59
CA THR A 173 -7.89 2.42 30.59
C THR A 173 -7.22 3.79 30.69
N LYS A 174 -6.52 4.03 31.79
CA LYS A 174 -5.74 5.27 31.96
C LYS A 174 -4.63 5.39 30.91
N GLU A 175 -3.99 4.30 30.53
CA GLU A 175 -2.96 4.28 29.49
C GLU A 175 -3.54 4.66 28.13
N GLU A 176 -4.73 4.16 27.79
CA GLU A 176 -5.44 4.55 26.56
C GLU A 176 -5.82 6.02 26.57
N GLU A 177 -6.28 6.55 27.73
CA GLU A 177 -6.60 7.98 27.88
C GLU A 177 -5.37 8.87 27.70
N GLU A 178 -4.24 8.52 28.32
CA GLU A 178 -2.98 9.24 28.18
C GLU A 178 -2.48 9.22 26.73
N TRP A 179 -2.55 8.03 26.07
CA TRP A 179 -2.22 7.90 24.66
C TRP A 179 -3.15 8.74 23.77
N GLN A 180 -4.46 8.68 24.00
CA GLN A 180 -5.46 9.44 23.25
C GLN A 180 -5.19 10.95 23.33
N ASN A 181 -4.97 11.47 24.55
CA ASN A 181 -4.69 12.88 24.76
C ASN A 181 -3.41 13.35 24.05
N LYS A 182 -2.36 12.52 24.06
CA LYS A 182 -1.14 12.79 23.31
C LYS A 182 -1.39 12.76 21.82
N PHE A 183 -2.06 11.72 21.32
CA PHE A 183 -2.39 11.55 19.91
C PHE A 183 -3.21 12.72 19.37
N ASP A 184 -4.25 13.14 20.07
CA ASP A 184 -5.14 14.23 19.63
C ASP A 184 -4.39 15.57 19.54
N LYS A 185 -3.47 15.82 20.47
CA LYS A 185 -2.59 16.99 20.44
C LYS A 185 -1.62 16.96 19.26
N ASP A 186 -0.99 15.82 19.01
CA ASP A 186 -0.04 15.64 17.90
C ASP A 186 -0.78 15.66 16.55
N GLN A 187 -1.97 15.08 16.48
CA GLN A 187 -2.79 15.03 15.28
C GLN A 187 -3.20 16.41 14.78
N LEU A 188 -3.52 17.34 15.69
CA LEU A 188 -3.86 18.71 15.32
C LEU A 188 -2.76 19.36 14.45
N MET A 189 -1.50 19.05 14.75
CA MET A 189 -0.34 19.59 14.02
C MET A 189 0.05 18.76 12.79
N GLN A 190 -0.27 17.47 12.77
CA GLN A 190 0.22 16.53 11.75
C GLN A 190 -0.82 16.18 10.68
N ASP A 191 -2.10 16.45 10.91
CA ASP A 191 -3.21 15.96 10.08
C ASP A 191 -3.62 16.90 8.92
N GLY A 192 -2.91 18.00 8.76
CA GLY A 192 -3.21 19.01 7.72
C GLY A 192 -3.26 18.40 6.31
N TYR A 193 -2.33 17.49 5.99
CA TYR A 193 -2.29 16.82 4.70
C TYR A 193 -3.55 15.98 4.45
N ARG A 194 -3.98 15.21 5.43
CA ARG A 194 -5.17 14.33 5.33
C ARG A 194 -6.44 15.17 5.16
N THR A 195 -6.59 16.22 5.95
CA THR A 195 -7.74 17.14 5.88
C THR A 195 -7.81 17.80 4.50
N GLN A 196 -6.68 18.30 3.99
CA GLN A 196 -6.59 18.93 2.66
C GLN A 196 -6.97 17.93 1.56
N GLN A 197 -6.39 16.72 1.59
CA GLN A 197 -6.65 15.66 0.59
C GLN A 197 -8.09 15.13 0.68
N ALA A 198 -8.67 15.06 1.87
CA ALA A 198 -10.04 14.60 2.07
C ALA A 198 -11.11 15.63 1.68
N THR A 199 -10.78 16.92 1.63
CA THR A 199 -11.78 18.00 1.43
C THR A 199 -11.58 18.77 0.14
N LYS A 200 -10.36 19.24 -0.15
CA LYS A 200 -10.03 20.10 -1.31
C LYS A 200 -8.76 19.60 -2.05
N PRO A 201 -8.69 18.32 -2.47
CA PRO A 201 -7.48 17.75 -3.11
C PRO A 201 -7.09 18.49 -4.39
N GLN A 202 -8.06 18.94 -5.17
CA GLN A 202 -7.85 19.60 -6.46
C GLN A 202 -7.01 20.89 -6.33
N THR A 203 -7.20 21.65 -5.25
CA THR A 203 -6.47 22.90 -5.04
C THR A 203 -4.96 22.68 -4.93
N LEU A 204 -4.56 21.62 -4.23
CA LEU A 204 -3.15 21.25 -4.06
C LEU A 204 -2.57 20.61 -5.33
N SER A 205 -3.37 19.83 -6.05
CA SER A 205 -2.91 19.08 -7.22
C SER A 205 -2.38 19.96 -8.35
N TYR A 206 -2.88 21.18 -8.51
CA TYR A 206 -2.34 22.11 -9.52
C TYR A 206 -0.86 22.44 -9.28
N GLY A 207 -0.50 22.74 -8.03
CA GLY A 207 0.91 22.99 -7.68
C GLY A 207 1.78 21.74 -7.76
N MET A 208 1.22 20.57 -7.41
CA MET A 208 1.92 19.29 -7.51
C MET A 208 2.19 18.88 -8.95
N MET A 209 1.29 19.16 -9.89
CA MET A 209 1.48 18.88 -11.32
C MET A 209 2.59 19.75 -11.95
N ASP A 210 2.81 20.93 -11.40
CA ASP A 210 3.82 21.88 -11.94
C ASP A 210 5.19 21.70 -11.31
N SER A 211 5.28 21.18 -10.09
CA SER A 211 6.54 21.09 -9.33
C SER A 211 6.78 19.71 -8.70
N PRO A 212 7.73 18.92 -9.27
CA PRO A 212 8.18 17.67 -8.62
C PRO A 212 8.71 17.89 -7.20
N VAL A 213 9.40 19.00 -6.97
CA VAL A 213 9.91 19.38 -5.64
C VAL A 213 8.77 19.72 -4.67
N GLY A 214 7.67 20.28 -5.18
CA GLY A 214 6.46 20.53 -4.39
C GLY A 214 5.81 19.22 -3.91
N VAL A 215 5.72 18.22 -4.79
CA VAL A 215 5.24 16.87 -4.42
C VAL A 215 6.19 16.24 -3.40
N ALA A 216 7.50 16.28 -3.65
CA ALA A 216 8.50 15.76 -2.72
C ALA A 216 8.41 16.42 -1.34
N ALA A 217 8.27 17.73 -1.27
CA ALA A 217 8.13 18.46 0.00
C ALA A 217 6.87 18.02 0.79
N TRP A 218 5.76 17.83 0.09
CA TRP A 218 4.50 17.37 0.69
C TRP A 218 4.62 15.99 1.32
N ILE A 219 5.30 15.06 0.64
CA ILE A 219 5.49 13.68 1.10
C ILE A 219 6.55 13.62 2.20
N LEU A 220 7.72 14.22 1.95
CA LEU A 220 8.88 14.15 2.84
C LEU A 220 8.66 14.87 4.18
N GLU A 221 7.70 15.80 4.26
CA GLU A 221 7.31 16.42 5.54
C GLU A 221 6.93 15.36 6.59
N LYS A 222 6.37 14.22 6.17
CA LYS A 222 5.93 13.15 7.06
C LYS A 222 6.99 12.08 7.32
N MET A 223 8.08 12.10 6.57
CA MET A 223 9.16 11.12 6.67
C MET A 223 10.40 11.68 7.38
N TYR A 224 10.44 13.00 7.60
CA TYR A 224 11.56 13.73 8.19
C TYR A 224 11.38 13.98 9.70
#